data_59b3594bc271e7a3a32546da6bf9bd9b
#
_entry.id   59b3594bc271e7a3a32546da6bf9bd9b
#
_cell.length_a   1.000
_cell.length_b   1.000
_cell.length_c   1.000
_cell.angle_alpha   90.00
_cell.angle_beta   90.00
_cell.angle_gamma   90.00
#
_symmetry.space_group_name_H-M   'P 1'
#
loop_
_entity.id
_entity.type
_entity.pdbx_description
1 polymer ?
#
loop_
_entity_poly.entity_id
_entity_poly.type
_entity_poly.pdbx_seq_one_letter_code
_entity_poly.pdbx_strand_id
1 'polypeptide(L)'
;MGKFCYICSDNQIISSMNKLFDISGKVVVITGGTGVLGKAIAKYLASEGAKVVILGRRAEAGEAIAAEIKAEGGEAMFLKTDVMNQEILQQNLADIVAAYGRVDSLLNAAGGNMPGATIAPTGTFFDLKPEEFQRVLDLNLTGTVIPSQVFLKQMVEQGEGTIVNFSSMAAFRPMTRVAGYAAAKAGISNFTAFLATEVAKKFGEKIRVNAIAPGFFLTEQNRTLLTNPDGSWTQRGADVIRQTPFGRMGEPEELCGTIHYLISDASKFVTGTVAVVDGGFNTFAM
;
A
#
# COMPACT_ATOMS: atom_id res chain seq x y z
N MET A 1 -30.71 -43.47 -22.97
CA MET A 1 -30.25 -42.09 -23.30
C MET A 1 -30.42 -41.24 -22.04
N GLY A 2 -29.37 -41.17 -21.25
CA GLY A 2 -29.32 -40.39 -20.02
C GLY A 2 -28.85 -38.96 -20.31
N LYS A 3 -29.70 -37.98 -20.10
CA LYS A 3 -29.24 -36.57 -20.07
C LYS A 3 -28.55 -36.33 -18.74
N PHE A 4 -27.21 -36.22 -18.80
CA PHE A 4 -26.45 -35.72 -17.68
C PHE A 4 -26.80 -34.25 -17.39
N CYS A 5 -27.29 -34.01 -16.19
CA CYS A 5 -27.61 -32.68 -15.69
C CYS A 5 -26.31 -32.00 -15.21
N TYR A 6 -25.70 -31.17 -16.05
CA TYR A 6 -24.47 -30.41 -15.73
C TYR A 6 -24.74 -29.13 -14.92
N ILE A 7 -25.97 -28.87 -14.48
CA ILE A 7 -26.36 -27.58 -13.85
C ILE A 7 -26.07 -27.53 -12.35
N CYS A 8 -25.84 -28.67 -11.66
CA CYS A 8 -25.56 -28.66 -10.21
C CYS A 8 -24.12 -28.34 -9.82
N SER A 9 -23.14 -28.39 -10.75
CA SER A 9 -21.73 -28.08 -10.44
C SER A 9 -21.42 -26.59 -10.50
N ASP A 10 -22.10 -25.85 -11.38
CA ASP A 10 -21.75 -24.45 -11.65
C ASP A 10 -22.07 -23.52 -10.49
N ASN A 11 -23.19 -23.69 -9.81
CA ASN A 11 -23.57 -22.86 -8.66
C ASN A 11 -22.67 -23.08 -7.43
N GLN A 12 -22.13 -24.29 -7.23
CA GLN A 12 -21.18 -24.56 -6.14
C GLN A 12 -19.80 -24.00 -6.47
N ILE A 13 -19.37 -24.06 -7.73
CA ILE A 13 -18.11 -23.48 -8.20
C ILE A 13 -18.19 -21.95 -8.12
N ILE A 14 -19.26 -21.34 -8.61
CA ILE A 14 -19.47 -19.88 -8.54
C ILE A 14 -19.55 -19.40 -7.08
N SER A 15 -20.25 -20.10 -6.20
CA SER A 15 -20.30 -19.80 -4.76
C SER A 15 -18.94 -19.94 -4.07
N SER A 16 -18.09 -20.89 -4.49
CA SER A 16 -16.73 -21.03 -3.94
C SER A 16 -15.75 -19.99 -4.49
N MET A 17 -15.92 -19.58 -5.76
CA MET A 17 -15.08 -18.53 -6.35
C MET A 17 -15.37 -17.16 -5.74
N ASN A 18 -16.61 -16.83 -5.42
CA ASN A 18 -16.95 -15.58 -4.71
C ASN A 18 -16.31 -15.51 -3.31
N LYS A 19 -16.06 -16.67 -2.66
CA LYS A 19 -15.38 -16.72 -1.36
C LYS A 19 -13.89 -16.43 -1.42
N LEU A 20 -13.23 -16.59 -2.57
CA LEU A 20 -11.79 -16.34 -2.69
C LEU A 20 -11.43 -14.86 -2.46
N PHE A 21 -12.32 -13.97 -2.87
CA PHE A 21 -12.15 -12.52 -2.70
C PHE A 21 -12.85 -11.96 -1.47
N ASP A 22 -13.52 -12.80 -0.67
CA ASP A 22 -14.22 -12.33 0.52
C ASP A 22 -13.23 -11.85 1.60
N ILE A 23 -13.35 -10.57 1.96
CA ILE A 23 -12.59 -9.93 3.02
C ILE A 23 -13.50 -9.41 4.15
N SER A 24 -14.77 -9.81 4.15
CA SER A 24 -15.75 -9.39 5.16
C SER A 24 -15.27 -9.76 6.57
N GLY A 25 -15.30 -8.80 7.47
CA GLY A 25 -14.86 -8.95 8.86
C GLY A 25 -13.34 -9.00 9.07
N LYS A 26 -12.50 -9.03 8.00
CA LYS A 26 -11.05 -8.95 8.15
C LYS A 26 -10.62 -7.60 8.70
N VAL A 27 -9.70 -7.60 9.64
CA VAL A 27 -9.11 -6.39 10.24
C VAL A 27 -7.91 -5.96 9.41
N VAL A 28 -8.05 -4.82 8.74
CA VAL A 28 -7.02 -4.27 7.83
C VAL A 28 -6.46 -2.98 8.40
N VAL A 29 -5.17 -3.00 8.74
CA VAL A 29 -4.42 -1.84 9.27
C VAL A 29 -3.70 -1.14 8.13
N ILE A 30 -3.87 0.18 8.01
CA ILE A 30 -3.30 0.97 6.91
C ILE A 30 -2.45 2.10 7.49
N THR A 31 -1.12 1.99 7.43
CA THR A 31 -0.23 3.12 7.75
C THR A 31 -0.30 4.16 6.62
N GLY A 32 -0.21 5.45 6.97
CA GLY A 32 -0.40 6.51 5.95
C GLY A 32 -1.82 6.60 5.40
N GLY A 33 -2.80 6.00 6.07
CA GLY A 33 -4.20 5.96 5.64
C GLY A 33 -4.90 7.32 5.50
N THR A 34 -4.29 8.39 6.00
CA THR A 34 -4.78 9.76 5.81
C THR A 34 -4.32 10.41 4.49
N GLY A 35 -3.45 9.76 3.71
CA GLY A 35 -3.02 10.24 2.39
C GLY A 35 -4.08 9.93 1.31
N VAL A 36 -3.91 10.51 0.10
CA VAL A 36 -4.87 10.35 -1.01
C VAL A 36 -5.10 8.87 -1.33
N LEU A 37 -4.02 8.11 -1.57
CA LEU A 37 -4.13 6.68 -1.88
C LEU A 37 -4.66 5.88 -0.68
N GLY A 38 -4.16 6.18 0.53
CA GLY A 38 -4.60 5.51 1.76
C GLY A 38 -6.08 5.71 2.05
N LYS A 39 -6.62 6.92 1.83
CA LYS A 39 -8.06 7.23 1.97
C LYS A 39 -8.91 6.41 0.99
N ALA A 40 -8.55 6.38 -0.29
CA ALA A 40 -9.29 5.64 -1.30
C ALA A 40 -9.31 4.14 -0.98
N ILE A 41 -8.15 3.57 -0.62
CA ILE A 41 -8.02 2.17 -0.22
C ILE A 41 -8.85 1.88 1.04
N ALA A 42 -8.80 2.74 2.06
CA ALA A 42 -9.56 2.57 3.30
C ALA A 42 -11.07 2.53 3.04
N LYS A 43 -11.60 3.47 2.26
CA LYS A 43 -13.02 3.51 1.90
C LYS A 43 -13.45 2.29 1.09
N TYR A 44 -12.66 1.91 0.09
CA TYR A 44 -12.94 0.73 -0.73
C TYR A 44 -12.97 -0.55 0.12
N LEU A 45 -11.94 -0.81 0.93
CA LEU A 45 -11.88 -2.04 1.73
C LEU A 45 -13.00 -2.10 2.77
N ALA A 46 -13.40 -0.96 3.33
CA ALA A 46 -14.55 -0.89 4.23
C ALA A 46 -15.87 -1.18 3.51
N SER A 47 -16.05 -0.71 2.25
CA SER A 47 -17.24 -1.04 1.46
C SER A 47 -17.33 -2.52 1.08
N GLU A 48 -16.18 -3.23 1.04
CA GLU A 48 -16.10 -4.69 0.86
C GLU A 48 -16.23 -5.46 2.20
N GLY A 49 -16.64 -4.79 3.28
CA GLY A 49 -16.94 -5.38 4.58
C GLY A 49 -15.73 -5.59 5.50
N ALA A 50 -14.56 -5.09 5.17
CA ALA A 50 -13.41 -5.13 6.07
C ALA A 50 -13.56 -4.12 7.21
N LYS A 51 -12.98 -4.44 8.38
CA LYS A 51 -12.80 -3.53 9.52
C LYS A 51 -11.49 -2.78 9.33
N VAL A 52 -11.56 -1.48 9.03
CA VAL A 52 -10.39 -0.70 8.63
C VAL A 52 -9.83 0.10 9.79
N VAL A 53 -8.53 -0.04 10.03
CA VAL A 53 -7.79 0.76 11.01
C VAL A 53 -6.86 1.72 10.26
N ILE A 54 -7.14 3.01 10.41
CA ILE A 54 -6.40 4.09 9.75
C ILE A 54 -5.31 4.57 10.72
N LEU A 55 -4.05 4.37 10.37
CA LEU A 55 -2.90 4.89 11.11
C LEU A 55 -2.30 6.11 10.40
N GLY A 56 -2.12 7.21 11.11
CA GLY A 56 -1.56 8.43 10.54
C GLY A 56 -1.29 9.53 11.54
N ARG A 57 -0.50 10.54 11.16
CA ARG A 57 -0.13 11.64 12.04
C ARG A 57 -1.21 12.74 12.15
N ARG A 58 -2.03 12.90 11.11
CA ARG A 58 -3.06 13.95 11.00
C ARG A 58 -4.36 13.46 11.64
N ALA A 59 -4.58 13.79 12.91
CA ALA A 59 -5.72 13.30 13.67
C ALA A 59 -7.05 13.71 13.04
N GLU A 60 -7.27 15.01 12.82
CA GLU A 60 -8.50 15.53 12.23
C GLU A 60 -8.88 14.85 10.90
N ALA A 61 -7.89 14.70 9.99
CA ALA A 61 -8.12 14.03 8.71
C ALA A 61 -8.43 12.54 8.88
N GLY A 62 -7.78 11.86 9.82
CA GLY A 62 -8.01 10.44 10.09
C GLY A 62 -9.36 10.16 10.70
N GLU A 63 -9.78 10.97 11.67
CA GLU A 63 -11.09 10.90 12.31
C GLU A 63 -12.21 11.19 11.30
N ALA A 64 -12.02 12.20 10.42
CA ALA A 64 -12.97 12.50 9.36
C ALA A 64 -13.15 11.34 8.39
N ILE A 65 -12.07 10.67 7.96
CA ILE A 65 -12.15 9.50 7.07
C ILE A 65 -12.87 8.34 7.77
N ALA A 66 -12.56 8.08 9.04
CA ALA A 66 -13.24 7.02 9.80
C ALA A 66 -14.75 7.33 9.98
N ALA A 67 -15.10 8.60 10.18
CA ALA A 67 -16.50 9.04 10.25
C ALA A 67 -17.22 8.91 8.89
N GLU A 68 -16.58 9.28 7.78
CA GLU A 68 -17.12 9.09 6.43
C GLU A 68 -17.43 7.60 6.18
N ILE A 69 -16.49 6.69 6.48
CA ILE A 69 -16.68 5.25 6.30
C ILE A 69 -17.85 4.73 7.15
N LYS A 70 -17.97 5.17 8.41
CA LYS A 70 -19.08 4.77 9.27
C LYS A 70 -20.42 5.29 8.77
N ALA A 71 -20.46 6.51 8.25
CA ALA A 71 -21.69 7.09 7.67
C ALA A 71 -22.14 6.34 6.40
N GLU A 72 -21.20 5.73 5.67
CA GLU A 72 -21.45 4.87 4.51
C GLU A 72 -21.79 3.41 4.90
N GLY A 73 -21.86 3.10 6.21
CA GLY A 73 -22.24 1.77 6.73
C GLY A 73 -21.04 0.81 6.91
N GLY A 74 -19.82 1.27 6.69
CA GLY A 74 -18.59 0.50 6.95
C GLY A 74 -18.12 0.57 8.40
N GLU A 75 -17.08 -0.20 8.73
CA GLU A 75 -16.46 -0.22 10.05
C GLU A 75 -15.02 0.31 9.97
N ALA A 76 -14.73 1.39 10.69
CA ALA A 76 -13.40 1.99 10.71
C ALA A 76 -13.07 2.62 12.06
N MET A 77 -11.77 2.63 12.41
CA MET A 77 -11.21 3.42 13.49
C MET A 77 -9.94 4.16 13.04
N PHE A 78 -9.66 5.27 13.69
CA PHE A 78 -8.42 6.02 13.48
C PHE A 78 -7.58 5.99 14.76
N LEU A 79 -6.26 5.79 14.60
CA LEU A 79 -5.28 5.90 15.69
C LEU A 79 -4.14 6.82 15.25
N LYS A 80 -3.85 7.83 16.06
CA LYS A 80 -2.75 8.76 15.78
C LYS A 80 -1.42 8.00 15.90
N THR A 81 -0.63 7.99 14.81
CA THR A 81 0.55 7.15 14.68
C THR A 81 1.69 7.87 13.98
N ASP A 82 2.87 7.81 14.57
CA ASP A 82 4.13 7.98 13.84
C ASP A 82 4.72 6.58 13.63
N VAL A 83 4.91 6.18 12.37
CA VAL A 83 5.46 4.85 12.01
C VAL A 83 6.90 4.64 12.46
N MET A 84 7.60 5.72 12.81
CA MET A 84 8.96 5.67 13.38
C MET A 84 8.96 5.44 14.89
N ASN A 85 7.82 5.52 15.56
CA ASN A 85 7.71 5.31 17.00
C ASN A 85 7.15 3.91 17.31
N GLN A 86 8.04 3.00 17.71
CA GLN A 86 7.68 1.62 17.98
C GLN A 86 6.73 1.48 19.18
N GLU A 87 6.85 2.32 20.21
CA GLU A 87 5.99 2.28 21.41
C GLU A 87 4.54 2.65 21.05
N ILE A 88 4.36 3.69 20.23
CA ILE A 88 3.03 4.08 19.71
C ILE A 88 2.44 2.94 18.89
N LEU A 89 3.22 2.29 18.02
CA LEU A 89 2.74 1.15 17.23
C LEU A 89 2.34 -0.05 18.10
N GLN A 90 3.08 -0.33 19.18
CA GLN A 90 2.74 -1.37 20.12
C GLN A 90 1.44 -1.05 20.89
N GLN A 91 1.26 0.18 21.33
CA GLN A 91 0.02 0.63 21.95
C GLN A 91 -1.16 0.52 20.96
N ASN A 92 -0.98 1.00 19.73
CA ASN A 92 -2.00 0.90 18.68
C ASN A 92 -2.37 -0.57 18.40
N LEU A 93 -1.40 -1.49 18.36
CA LEU A 93 -1.67 -2.92 18.22
C LEU A 93 -2.54 -3.43 19.38
N ALA A 94 -2.21 -3.06 20.62
CA ALA A 94 -2.99 -3.46 21.80
C ALA A 94 -4.43 -2.94 21.70
N ASP A 95 -4.63 -1.69 21.30
CA ASP A 95 -5.95 -1.08 21.13
C ASP A 95 -6.77 -1.78 20.02
N ILE A 96 -6.12 -2.14 18.91
CA ILE A 96 -6.74 -2.87 17.79
C ILE A 96 -7.16 -4.28 18.24
N VAL A 97 -6.29 -4.99 18.95
CA VAL A 97 -6.58 -6.35 19.45
C VAL A 97 -7.69 -6.30 20.50
N ALA A 98 -7.72 -5.28 21.35
CA ALA A 98 -8.82 -5.09 22.31
C ALA A 98 -10.16 -4.83 21.60
N ALA A 99 -10.17 -4.08 20.49
CA ALA A 99 -11.38 -3.74 19.74
C ALA A 99 -11.87 -4.88 18.83
N TYR A 100 -10.94 -5.56 18.13
CA TYR A 100 -11.26 -6.49 17.04
C TYR A 100 -10.75 -7.91 17.23
N GLY A 101 -9.92 -8.17 18.23
CA GLY A 101 -9.39 -9.48 18.57
C GLY A 101 -8.21 -9.97 17.70
N ARG A 102 -7.93 -9.31 16.56
CA ARG A 102 -6.95 -9.76 15.57
C ARG A 102 -6.46 -8.66 14.64
N VAL A 103 -5.45 -8.98 13.85
CA VAL A 103 -5.00 -8.18 12.69
C VAL A 103 -4.79 -9.11 11.51
N ASP A 104 -5.60 -9.01 10.46
CA ASP A 104 -5.51 -9.88 9.27
C ASP A 104 -4.55 -9.34 8.22
N SER A 105 -4.51 -8.02 8.06
CA SER A 105 -3.67 -7.40 7.04
C SER A 105 -3.03 -6.11 7.54
N LEU A 106 -1.75 -5.92 7.16
CA LEU A 106 -1.03 -4.66 7.32
C LEU A 106 -0.68 -4.10 5.94
N LEU A 107 -1.15 -2.89 5.64
CA LEU A 107 -0.77 -2.14 4.46
C LEU A 107 0.24 -1.04 4.87
N ASN A 108 1.51 -1.20 4.50
CA ASN A 108 2.56 -0.21 4.77
C ASN A 108 2.55 0.86 3.69
N ALA A 109 1.56 1.79 3.75
CA ALA A 109 1.39 2.85 2.79
C ALA A 109 1.93 4.22 3.27
N ALA A 110 2.48 4.30 4.49
CA ALA A 110 3.17 5.48 4.97
C ALA A 110 4.48 5.67 4.19
N GLY A 111 4.70 6.87 3.69
CA GLY A 111 5.89 7.18 2.92
C GLY A 111 5.71 8.40 2.03
N GLY A 112 6.72 8.67 1.24
CA GLY A 112 6.72 9.78 0.29
C GLY A 112 8.10 10.41 0.18
N ASN A 113 8.23 11.38 -0.73
CA ASN A 113 9.45 12.16 -0.87
C ASN A 113 9.35 13.45 -0.05
N MET A 114 10.49 14.10 0.18
CA MET A 114 10.59 15.37 0.90
C MET A 114 11.22 16.43 -0.01
N PRO A 115 10.79 17.71 0.11
CA PRO A 115 11.36 18.79 -0.71
C PRO A 115 12.89 18.88 -0.60
N GLY A 116 13.43 18.77 0.62
CA GLY A 116 14.89 18.85 0.87
C GLY A 116 15.70 17.68 0.29
N ALA A 117 15.06 16.54 -0.01
CA ALA A 117 15.68 15.39 -0.67
C ALA A 117 15.44 15.37 -2.20
N THR A 118 14.84 16.42 -2.75
CA THR A 118 14.56 16.55 -4.18
C THR A 118 15.54 17.52 -4.82
N ILE A 119 16.37 17.03 -5.73
CA ILE A 119 17.30 17.88 -6.50
C ILE A 119 16.48 18.82 -7.40
N ALA A 120 16.77 20.12 -7.33
CA ALA A 120 16.10 21.12 -8.15
C ALA A 120 16.31 20.88 -9.65
N PRO A 121 15.45 21.39 -10.57
CA PRO A 121 15.63 21.20 -12.00
C PRO A 121 16.97 21.71 -12.53
N THR A 122 17.48 22.78 -11.94
CA THR A 122 18.80 23.39 -12.28
C THR A 122 19.93 22.90 -11.39
N GLY A 123 19.63 22.02 -10.41
CA GLY A 123 20.62 21.49 -9.47
C GLY A 123 21.30 20.23 -10.00
N THR A 124 22.32 19.81 -9.26
CA THR A 124 23.11 18.63 -9.52
C THR A 124 23.07 17.66 -8.34
N PHE A 125 23.68 16.50 -8.48
CA PHE A 125 23.83 15.53 -7.37
C PHE A 125 24.56 16.11 -6.16
N PHE A 126 25.45 17.08 -6.37
CA PHE A 126 26.21 17.72 -5.29
C PHE A 126 25.35 18.60 -4.37
N ASP A 127 24.14 18.96 -4.80
CA ASP A 127 23.18 19.74 -4.00
C ASP A 127 22.32 18.86 -3.08
N LEU A 128 22.44 17.54 -3.20
CA LEU A 128 21.71 16.59 -2.34
C LEU A 128 22.33 16.59 -0.94
N LYS A 129 21.50 16.92 0.06
CA LYS A 129 21.91 16.93 1.45
C LYS A 129 21.80 15.52 2.05
N PRO A 130 22.91 14.96 2.58
CA PRO A 130 22.91 13.60 3.16
C PRO A 130 21.86 13.40 4.26
N GLU A 131 21.64 14.40 5.10
CA GLU A 131 20.64 14.35 6.16
C GLU A 131 19.19 14.28 5.63
N GLU A 132 18.90 14.97 4.54
CA GLU A 132 17.56 14.90 3.90
C GLU A 132 17.37 13.57 3.15
N PHE A 133 18.44 13.06 2.55
CA PHE A 133 18.46 11.71 1.97
C PHE A 133 18.16 10.65 3.05
N GLN A 134 18.82 10.74 4.21
CA GLN A 134 18.58 9.81 5.33
C GLN A 134 17.15 9.89 5.84
N ARG A 135 16.60 11.09 6.01
CA ARG A 135 15.20 11.27 6.44
C ARG A 135 14.19 10.58 5.51
N VAL A 136 14.44 10.59 4.20
CA VAL A 136 13.57 9.90 3.24
C VAL A 136 13.73 8.39 3.36
N LEU A 137 14.95 7.88 3.57
CA LEU A 137 15.17 6.46 3.87
C LEU A 137 14.44 6.04 5.14
N ASP A 138 14.57 6.82 6.20
CA ASP A 138 13.93 6.54 7.49
C ASP A 138 12.41 6.48 7.34
N LEU A 139 11.80 7.51 6.75
CA LEU A 139 10.35 7.53 6.57
C LEU A 139 9.83 6.35 5.73
N ASN A 140 10.49 6.03 4.63
CA ASN A 140 9.97 5.03 3.69
C ASN A 140 10.40 3.61 4.08
N LEU A 141 11.69 3.36 4.26
CA LEU A 141 12.20 2.01 4.51
C LEU A 141 12.05 1.62 5.98
N THR A 142 12.62 2.39 6.90
CA THR A 142 12.52 2.11 8.34
C THR A 142 11.06 2.19 8.80
N GLY A 143 10.28 3.16 8.30
CA GLY A 143 8.85 3.29 8.54
C GLY A 143 7.97 2.19 7.91
N THR A 144 8.54 1.29 7.10
CA THR A 144 7.93 0.03 6.67
C THR A 144 8.39 -1.13 7.56
N VAL A 145 9.65 -1.16 7.96
CA VAL A 145 10.24 -2.24 8.78
C VAL A 145 9.63 -2.28 10.18
N ILE A 146 9.56 -1.14 10.88
CA ILE A 146 9.06 -1.08 12.27
C ILE A 146 7.62 -1.56 12.39
N PRO A 147 6.63 -1.04 11.61
CA PRO A 147 5.27 -1.58 11.66
C PRO A 147 5.21 -3.06 11.30
N SER A 148 6.01 -3.51 10.31
CA SER A 148 6.07 -4.93 9.96
C SER A 148 6.50 -5.78 11.16
N GLN A 149 7.51 -5.37 11.93
CA GLN A 149 7.95 -6.09 13.13
C GLN A 149 6.85 -6.17 14.20
N VAL A 150 6.15 -5.06 14.43
CA VAL A 150 5.12 -4.99 15.48
C VAL A 150 3.91 -5.85 15.11
N PHE A 151 3.35 -5.66 13.92
CA PHE A 151 2.13 -6.34 13.52
C PHE A 151 2.35 -7.80 13.10
N LEU A 152 3.52 -8.13 12.54
CA LEU A 152 3.86 -9.51 12.20
C LEU A 152 3.88 -10.42 13.44
N LYS A 153 4.32 -9.89 14.59
CA LYS A 153 4.31 -10.68 15.85
C LYS A 153 2.89 -11.16 16.16
N GLN A 154 1.90 -10.29 16.08
CA GLN A 154 0.49 -10.64 16.25
C GLN A 154 0.02 -11.67 15.20
N MET A 155 0.40 -11.50 13.92
CA MET A 155 0.04 -12.44 12.87
C MET A 155 0.66 -13.82 13.09
N VAL A 156 1.86 -13.91 13.66
CA VAL A 156 2.50 -15.17 14.04
C VAL A 156 1.76 -15.84 15.20
N GLU A 157 1.39 -15.08 16.23
CA GLU A 157 0.65 -15.58 17.38
C GLU A 157 -0.74 -16.10 17.00
N GLN A 158 -1.43 -15.45 16.05
CA GLN A 158 -2.74 -15.91 15.56
C GLN A 158 -2.64 -16.97 14.43
N GLY A 159 -1.44 -17.21 13.87
CA GLY A 159 -1.17 -18.25 12.88
C GLY A 159 -1.49 -17.89 11.42
N GLU A 160 -1.92 -16.65 11.13
CA GLU A 160 -2.21 -16.19 9.77
C GLU A 160 -2.11 -14.68 9.64
N GLY A 161 -1.89 -14.17 8.43
CA GLY A 161 -1.87 -12.74 8.15
C GLY A 161 -1.29 -12.38 6.79
N THR A 162 -1.47 -11.13 6.40
CA THR A 162 -0.87 -10.61 5.16
C THR A 162 -0.24 -9.25 5.38
N ILE A 163 0.93 -9.03 4.78
CA ILE A 163 1.59 -7.72 4.73
C ILE A 163 1.67 -7.29 3.26
N VAL A 164 1.24 -6.07 2.96
CA VAL A 164 1.39 -5.45 1.64
C VAL A 164 2.20 -4.17 1.79
N ASN A 165 3.40 -4.17 1.28
CA ASN A 165 4.29 -3.01 1.30
C ASN A 165 4.08 -2.13 0.06
N PHE A 166 4.26 -0.81 0.21
CA PHE A 166 4.18 0.13 -0.91
C PHE A 166 5.58 0.44 -1.45
N SER A 167 5.96 -0.27 -2.52
CA SER A 167 7.10 0.06 -3.36
C SER A 167 6.77 1.22 -4.31
N SER A 168 7.36 1.29 -5.47
CA SER A 168 7.14 2.33 -6.49
C SER A 168 7.82 1.93 -7.79
N MET A 169 7.45 2.56 -8.90
CA MET A 169 8.22 2.49 -10.15
C MET A 169 9.66 2.99 -9.99
N ALA A 170 9.90 3.88 -9.01
CA ALA A 170 11.24 4.34 -8.66
C ALA A 170 12.18 3.22 -8.16
N ALA A 171 11.63 2.06 -7.77
CA ALA A 171 12.42 0.88 -7.40
C ALA A 171 12.97 0.11 -8.63
N PHE A 172 12.33 0.24 -9.78
CA PHE A 172 12.63 -0.51 -11.00
C PHE A 172 13.32 0.34 -12.06
N ARG A 173 13.02 1.63 -12.09
CA ARG A 173 13.58 2.57 -13.07
C ARG A 173 14.19 3.77 -12.34
N PRO A 174 15.38 4.23 -12.74
CA PRO A 174 15.98 5.42 -12.16
C PRO A 174 15.10 6.64 -12.44
N MET A 175 14.52 7.19 -11.37
CA MET A 175 13.77 8.44 -11.44
C MET A 175 14.70 9.61 -11.17
N THR A 176 14.68 10.60 -12.07
CA THR A 176 15.47 11.82 -11.88
C THR A 176 15.08 12.55 -10.62
N ARG A 177 16.03 13.18 -9.94
CA ARG A 177 15.87 14.13 -8.83
C ARG A 177 15.49 13.54 -7.47
N VAL A 178 15.13 12.26 -7.36
CA VAL A 178 14.56 11.64 -6.14
C VAL A 178 15.37 10.42 -5.67
N ALA A 179 16.71 10.58 -5.59
CA ALA A 179 17.63 9.48 -5.29
C ALA A 179 17.31 8.73 -3.99
N GLY A 180 17.05 9.46 -2.89
CA GLY A 180 16.71 8.85 -1.59
C GLY A 180 15.41 8.06 -1.62
N TYR A 181 14.40 8.60 -2.28
CA TYR A 181 13.12 7.91 -2.46
C TYR A 181 13.28 6.62 -3.30
N ALA A 182 14.01 6.70 -4.42
CA ALA A 182 14.26 5.53 -5.26
C ALA A 182 15.01 4.42 -4.52
N ALA A 183 16.08 4.80 -3.78
CA ALA A 183 16.84 3.86 -2.94
C ALA A 183 15.95 3.20 -1.88
N ALA A 184 15.12 3.98 -1.17
CA ALA A 184 14.19 3.45 -0.18
C ALA A 184 13.19 2.47 -0.80
N LYS A 185 12.61 2.79 -1.96
CA LYS A 185 11.61 1.94 -2.62
C LYS A 185 12.23 0.66 -3.20
N ALA A 186 13.46 0.70 -3.70
CA ALA A 186 14.23 -0.49 -4.04
C ALA A 186 14.49 -1.36 -2.80
N GLY A 187 14.89 -0.74 -1.68
CA GLY A 187 15.03 -1.40 -0.39
C GLY A 187 13.75 -2.09 0.08
N ILE A 188 12.58 -1.46 -0.06
CA ILE A 188 11.27 -2.06 0.27
C ILE A 188 10.98 -3.29 -0.60
N SER A 189 11.28 -3.24 -1.90
CA SER A 189 11.08 -4.40 -2.78
C SER A 189 11.94 -5.58 -2.36
N ASN A 190 13.20 -5.36 -2.04
CA ASN A 190 14.11 -6.39 -1.53
C ASN A 190 13.69 -6.89 -0.13
N PHE A 191 13.35 -5.98 0.79
CA PHE A 191 12.83 -6.32 2.12
C PHE A 191 11.58 -7.18 2.05
N THR A 192 10.68 -6.92 1.11
CA THR A 192 9.48 -7.73 0.88
C THR A 192 9.83 -9.18 0.54
N ALA A 193 10.76 -9.40 -0.38
CA ALA A 193 11.20 -10.74 -0.78
C ALA A 193 11.93 -11.47 0.38
N PHE A 194 12.79 -10.73 1.11
CA PHE A 194 13.44 -11.26 2.30
C PHE A 194 12.43 -11.70 3.35
N LEU A 195 11.50 -10.80 3.73
CA LEU A 195 10.54 -11.07 4.81
C LEU A 195 9.57 -12.19 4.43
N ALA A 196 9.14 -12.26 3.16
CA ALA A 196 8.31 -13.35 2.66
C ALA A 196 8.98 -14.72 2.83
N THR A 197 10.27 -14.82 2.50
CA THR A 197 11.06 -16.04 2.64
C THR A 197 11.24 -16.41 4.11
N GLU A 198 11.60 -15.45 4.95
CA GLU A 198 11.84 -15.61 6.38
C GLU A 198 10.58 -16.14 7.09
N VAL A 199 9.44 -15.49 6.80
CA VAL A 199 8.14 -15.83 7.40
C VAL A 199 7.68 -17.22 6.95
N ALA A 200 7.72 -17.51 5.65
CA ALA A 200 7.28 -18.80 5.13
C ALA A 200 8.09 -19.99 5.70
N LYS A 201 9.40 -19.81 5.87
CA LYS A 201 10.27 -20.85 6.42
C LYS A 201 10.11 -21.07 7.93
N LYS A 202 9.81 -20.00 8.68
CA LYS A 202 9.77 -20.07 10.15
C LYS A 202 8.37 -20.23 10.72
N PHE A 203 7.35 -19.66 10.06
CA PHE A 203 5.99 -19.56 10.58
C PHE A 203 4.93 -20.18 9.66
N GLY A 204 5.33 -20.67 8.47
CA GLY A 204 4.46 -21.38 7.56
C GLY A 204 3.78 -20.51 6.50
N GLU A 205 2.97 -21.14 5.65
CA GLU A 205 2.42 -20.56 4.42
C GLU A 205 1.24 -19.60 4.61
N LYS A 206 0.64 -19.60 5.81
CA LYS A 206 -0.55 -18.78 6.09
C LYS A 206 -0.24 -17.30 6.34
N ILE A 207 1.05 -16.95 6.49
CA ILE A 207 1.48 -15.57 6.58
C ILE A 207 2.21 -15.20 5.30
N ARG A 208 1.70 -14.20 4.58
CA ARG A 208 2.22 -13.81 3.27
C ARG A 208 2.68 -12.35 3.28
N VAL A 209 3.74 -12.07 2.56
CA VAL A 209 4.30 -10.72 2.44
C VAL A 209 4.50 -10.39 0.98
N ASN A 210 3.82 -9.36 0.50
CA ASN A 210 3.92 -8.90 -0.88
C ASN A 210 4.08 -7.37 -0.92
N ALA A 211 4.29 -6.83 -2.08
CA ALA A 211 4.30 -5.40 -2.30
C ALA A 211 3.44 -5.02 -3.51
N ILE A 212 2.99 -3.76 -3.52
CA ILE A 212 2.45 -3.09 -4.69
C ILE A 212 3.43 -2.01 -5.14
N ALA A 213 3.59 -1.82 -6.44
CA ALA A 213 4.42 -0.76 -7.00
C ALA A 213 3.54 0.14 -7.89
N PRO A 214 2.99 1.22 -7.31
CA PRO A 214 2.21 2.19 -8.06
C PRO A 214 3.07 2.93 -9.09
N GLY A 215 2.47 3.21 -10.25
CA GLY A 215 2.94 4.18 -11.20
C GLY A 215 2.72 5.62 -10.72
N PHE A 216 2.30 6.48 -11.64
CA PHE A 216 2.00 7.86 -11.31
C PHE A 216 0.51 8.07 -11.06
N PHE A 217 0.20 8.42 -9.81
CA PHE A 217 -1.11 8.82 -9.31
C PHE A 217 -1.02 10.26 -8.83
N LEU A 218 -1.99 11.08 -9.17
CA LEU A 218 -1.98 12.46 -8.72
C LEU A 218 -2.33 12.54 -7.22
N THR A 219 -1.39 13.06 -6.42
CA THR A 219 -1.52 13.20 -4.97
C THR A 219 -1.16 14.62 -4.54
N GLU A 220 -1.49 15.00 -3.30
CA GLU A 220 -1.09 16.30 -2.75
C GLU A 220 0.44 16.50 -2.80
N GLN A 221 1.23 15.43 -2.60
CA GLN A 221 2.69 15.50 -2.58
C GLN A 221 3.32 15.81 -3.94
N ASN A 222 2.69 15.39 -5.03
CA ASN A 222 3.25 15.53 -6.37
C ASN A 222 2.48 16.53 -7.26
N ARG A 223 1.34 17.05 -6.80
CA ARG A 223 0.49 17.97 -7.57
C ARG A 223 1.28 19.15 -8.12
N THR A 224 1.99 19.87 -7.26
CA THR A 224 2.80 21.03 -7.65
C THR A 224 3.99 20.71 -8.56
N LEU A 225 4.42 19.45 -8.60
CA LEU A 225 5.46 18.98 -9.52
C LEU A 225 4.91 18.61 -10.89
N LEU A 226 3.65 18.18 -10.94
CA LEU A 226 3.03 17.58 -12.13
C LEU A 226 1.99 18.49 -12.77
N THR A 227 1.39 19.41 -12.02
CA THR A 227 0.37 20.35 -12.51
C THR A 227 0.73 21.81 -12.22
N ASN A 228 0.37 22.70 -13.15
CA ASN A 228 0.40 24.15 -12.99
C ASN A 228 -0.82 24.62 -12.16
N PRO A 229 -0.84 25.88 -11.66
CA PRO A 229 -1.98 26.42 -10.92
C PRO A 229 -3.30 26.44 -11.69
N ASP A 230 -3.25 26.50 -13.01
CA ASP A 230 -4.42 26.45 -13.91
C ASP A 230 -4.92 25.02 -14.20
N GLY A 231 -4.28 24.00 -13.60
CA GLY A 231 -4.60 22.58 -13.78
C GLY A 231 -3.95 21.93 -15.02
N SER A 232 -3.27 22.68 -15.86
CA SER A 232 -2.49 22.12 -16.97
C SER A 232 -1.28 21.34 -16.46
N TRP A 233 -0.75 20.43 -17.28
CA TRP A 233 0.43 19.65 -16.92
C TRP A 233 1.71 20.51 -17.01
N THR A 234 2.57 20.37 -16.00
CA THR A 234 3.96 20.82 -16.13
C THR A 234 4.68 19.99 -17.20
N GLN A 235 5.85 20.43 -17.65
CA GLN A 235 6.68 19.62 -18.56
C GLN A 235 6.91 18.21 -17.99
N ARG A 236 7.16 18.08 -16.67
CA ARG A 236 7.34 16.79 -16.00
C ARG A 236 6.05 15.97 -16.02
N GLY A 237 4.89 16.58 -15.79
CA GLY A 237 3.60 15.90 -15.88
C GLY A 237 3.34 15.36 -17.28
N ALA A 238 3.58 16.18 -18.32
CA ALA A 238 3.47 15.79 -19.71
C ALA A 238 4.45 14.65 -20.08
N ASP A 239 5.68 14.69 -19.59
CA ASP A 239 6.67 13.64 -19.80
C ASP A 239 6.26 12.31 -19.17
N VAL A 240 5.70 12.34 -17.97
CA VAL A 240 5.15 11.15 -17.32
C VAL A 240 4.02 10.54 -18.14
N ILE A 241 3.07 11.36 -18.59
CA ILE A 241 1.94 10.90 -19.41
C ILE A 241 2.42 10.30 -20.70
N ARG A 242 3.37 10.95 -21.39
CA ARG A 242 3.96 10.45 -22.64
C ARG A 242 4.66 9.10 -22.45
N GLN A 243 5.27 8.86 -21.29
CA GLN A 243 5.95 7.60 -20.97
C GLN A 243 5.01 6.53 -20.42
N THR A 244 3.75 6.86 -20.13
CA THR A 244 2.74 5.91 -19.68
C THR A 244 1.91 5.45 -20.89
N PRO A 245 1.96 4.18 -21.32
CA PRO A 245 1.20 3.69 -22.48
C PRO A 245 -0.30 3.98 -22.42
N PHE A 246 -0.91 3.99 -21.22
CA PHE A 246 -2.31 4.38 -21.07
C PHE A 246 -2.58 5.87 -21.32
N GLY A 247 -1.55 6.71 -21.49
CA GLY A 247 -1.68 8.13 -21.82
C GLY A 247 -2.29 9.00 -20.71
N ARG A 248 -2.30 8.53 -19.49
CA ARG A 248 -2.85 9.24 -18.32
C ARG A 248 -2.18 8.84 -17.02
N MET A 249 -2.43 9.57 -15.97
CA MET A 249 -2.13 9.13 -14.59
C MET A 249 -3.22 8.17 -14.10
N GLY A 250 -2.87 7.34 -13.11
CA GLY A 250 -3.81 6.44 -12.46
C GLY A 250 -4.74 7.19 -11.49
N GLU A 251 -5.95 6.68 -11.34
CA GLU A 251 -6.89 7.08 -10.29
C GLU A 251 -6.65 6.23 -9.03
N PRO A 252 -6.73 6.80 -7.81
CA PRO A 252 -6.43 6.07 -6.57
C PRO A 252 -7.16 4.73 -6.42
N GLU A 253 -8.38 4.65 -6.91
CA GLU A 253 -9.25 3.47 -6.87
C GLU A 253 -8.70 2.30 -7.70
N GLU A 254 -7.87 2.58 -8.72
CA GLU A 254 -7.27 1.56 -9.58
C GLU A 254 -6.20 0.70 -8.86
N LEU A 255 -5.76 1.12 -7.66
CA LEU A 255 -4.92 0.29 -6.78
C LEU A 255 -5.73 -0.74 -5.99
N CYS A 256 -7.01 -0.46 -5.75
CA CYS A 256 -7.83 -1.20 -4.79
C CYS A 256 -7.99 -2.67 -5.17
N GLY A 257 -8.23 -2.98 -6.44
CA GLY A 257 -8.40 -4.36 -6.91
C GLY A 257 -7.16 -5.23 -6.68
N THR A 258 -5.97 -4.69 -6.93
CA THR A 258 -4.71 -5.43 -6.69
C THR A 258 -4.47 -5.63 -5.19
N ILE A 259 -4.74 -4.62 -4.36
CA ILE A 259 -4.62 -4.73 -2.90
C ILE A 259 -5.62 -5.76 -2.38
N HIS A 260 -6.88 -5.69 -2.79
CA HIS A 260 -7.92 -6.66 -2.43
C HIS A 260 -7.48 -8.09 -2.77
N TYR A 261 -6.98 -8.32 -4.00
CA TYR A 261 -6.39 -9.60 -4.39
C TYR A 261 -5.30 -10.05 -3.41
N LEU A 262 -4.33 -9.18 -3.10
CA LEU A 262 -3.18 -9.54 -2.26
C LEU A 262 -3.57 -9.85 -0.80
N ILE A 263 -4.62 -9.25 -0.25
CA ILE A 263 -5.08 -9.50 1.13
C ILE A 263 -6.15 -10.60 1.23
N SER A 264 -6.70 -11.05 0.11
CA SER A 264 -7.72 -12.09 0.05
C SER A 264 -7.13 -13.49 -0.13
N ASP A 265 -8.00 -14.48 -0.02
CA ASP A 265 -7.67 -15.89 -0.25
C ASP A 265 -7.35 -16.21 -1.71
N ALA A 266 -7.72 -15.33 -2.65
CA ALA A 266 -7.38 -15.47 -4.07
C ALA A 266 -5.87 -15.47 -4.33
N SER A 267 -5.07 -14.95 -3.39
CA SER A 267 -3.61 -14.89 -3.48
C SER A 267 -2.87 -15.84 -2.50
N LYS A 268 -3.51 -16.92 -2.04
CA LYS A 268 -2.90 -17.87 -1.08
C LYS A 268 -1.54 -18.42 -1.50
N PHE A 269 -1.29 -18.58 -2.78
CA PHE A 269 0.01 -19.07 -3.29
C PHE A 269 0.91 -17.95 -3.82
N VAL A 270 0.68 -16.69 -3.36
CA VAL A 270 1.44 -15.51 -3.78
C VAL A 270 2.11 -14.88 -2.57
N THR A 271 3.43 -14.97 -2.50
CA THR A 271 4.26 -14.31 -1.49
C THR A 271 5.59 -13.88 -2.11
N GLY A 272 6.17 -12.78 -1.62
CA GLY A 272 7.44 -12.21 -2.10
C GLY A 272 7.34 -11.45 -3.43
N THR A 273 6.14 -11.26 -3.99
CA THR A 273 5.96 -10.54 -5.25
C THR A 273 5.87 -9.02 -5.05
N VAL A 274 6.20 -8.29 -6.13
CA VAL A 274 5.90 -6.86 -6.25
C VAL A 274 4.94 -6.69 -7.43
N ALA A 275 3.67 -6.46 -7.13
CA ALA A 275 2.64 -6.26 -8.15
C ALA A 275 2.69 -4.82 -8.68
N VAL A 276 2.93 -4.67 -9.97
CA VAL A 276 3.01 -3.38 -10.65
C VAL A 276 1.62 -2.92 -11.09
N VAL A 277 1.27 -1.65 -10.77
CA VAL A 277 0.02 -0.99 -11.18
C VAL A 277 0.38 0.40 -11.69
N ASP A 278 0.67 0.55 -12.99
CA ASP A 278 1.36 1.72 -13.52
C ASP A 278 0.94 2.16 -14.93
N GLY A 279 -0.12 1.59 -15.48
CA GLY A 279 -0.56 1.90 -16.85
C GLY A 279 0.46 1.57 -17.94
N GLY A 280 1.42 0.66 -17.64
CA GLY A 280 2.47 0.22 -18.55
C GLY A 280 3.75 1.05 -18.49
N PHE A 281 3.87 2.01 -17.58
CA PHE A 281 5.04 2.88 -17.46
C PHE A 281 6.36 2.10 -17.34
N ASN A 282 6.39 1.02 -16.58
CA ASN A 282 7.61 0.23 -16.38
C ASN A 282 8.05 -0.55 -17.61
N THR A 283 7.12 -0.93 -18.45
CA THR A 283 7.40 -1.77 -19.63
C THR A 283 7.69 -0.97 -20.89
N PHE A 284 7.40 0.33 -20.88
CA PHE A 284 7.61 1.19 -22.05
C PHE A 284 9.06 1.65 -22.12
N ALA A 285 9.73 1.27 -23.20
CA ALA A 285 11.06 1.73 -23.56
C ALA A 285 11.05 2.11 -25.05
N MET A 286 11.52 3.32 -25.38
CA MET A 286 11.80 3.75 -26.74
C MET A 286 13.29 3.86 -26.94
#